data_b185591a29c971330270d89afc6a76ee
#
_entry.id   b185591a29c971330270d89afc6a76ee
#
_cell.length_a   1.000
_cell.length_b   1.000
_cell.length_c   1.000
_cell.angle_alpha   90.00
_cell.angle_beta   90.00
_cell.angle_gamma   90.00
#
_symmetry.space_group_name_H-M   'P 1'
#
loop_
_entity.id
_entity.type
_entity.pdbx_description
1 polymer ?
#
loop_
_entity_poly.entity_id
_entity_poly.type
_entity_poly.pdbx_seq_one_letter_code
_entity_poly.pdbx_strand_id
1 'polypeptide(L)'
;LRLQAVSDYWRAEFYPVDKALASAVRALWPSPAALLREMNGWLDNSELEIHPALGDETLAARHQAAMARIEAVKREWLAQGDEIRRQTDGQVSRYTGKNYEGWLAKIADWAQDEHSGYAIPKELERFGQTVLEENLKKGGAVPTLSLFSQIDELLASRPGIRDLILQRAAKVVRSRMQASKRQAHQLSFDDLLKDLDGALGSSLGERLCERIRATYRVAMIDEFQDTDPQQYRIFHRLYGGHKDTALLMIGD
;
A
#
# COMPACT_ATOMS: atom_id res chain seq x y z
N LEU A 1 -3.16 6.29 22.42
CA LEU A 1 -4.26 5.81 21.60
C LEU A 1 -3.76 5.24 20.25
N ARG A 2 -3.01 6.03 19.39
CA ARG A 2 -2.55 5.57 18.07
C ARG A 2 -1.68 4.31 18.16
N LEU A 3 -0.63 4.34 18.98
CA LEU A 3 0.26 3.19 19.13
C LEU A 3 -0.47 1.96 19.66
N GLN A 4 -1.42 2.13 20.57
CA GLN A 4 -2.24 1.04 21.07
C GLN A 4 -3.09 0.42 19.95
N ALA A 5 -3.79 1.24 19.16
CA ALA A 5 -4.63 0.77 18.06
C ALA A 5 -3.81 0.02 16.97
N VAL A 6 -2.59 0.51 16.67
CA VAL A 6 -1.67 -0.17 15.74
C VAL A 6 -1.13 -1.46 16.35
N SER A 7 -0.81 -1.48 17.64
CA SER A 7 -0.35 -2.70 18.31
C SER A 7 -1.43 -3.78 18.36
N ASP A 8 -2.69 -3.38 18.54
CA ASP A 8 -3.81 -4.32 18.53
C ASP A 8 -4.11 -4.83 17.11
N TYR A 9 -3.98 -3.97 16.09
CA TYR A 9 -3.99 -4.40 14.69
C TYR A 9 -2.87 -5.41 14.41
N TRP A 10 -1.65 -5.09 14.80
CA TRP A 10 -0.47 -5.93 14.61
C TRP A 10 -0.64 -7.33 15.22
N ARG A 11 -1.14 -7.41 16.45
CA ARG A 11 -1.38 -8.71 17.10
C ARG A 11 -2.46 -9.51 16.38
N ALA A 12 -3.56 -8.86 16.00
CA ALA A 12 -4.67 -9.52 15.34
C ALA A 12 -4.30 -10.06 13.95
N GLU A 13 -3.53 -9.30 13.17
CA GLU A 13 -3.23 -9.65 11.78
C GLU A 13 -1.99 -10.51 11.62
N PHE A 14 -0.94 -10.31 12.44
CA PHE A 14 0.37 -10.92 12.18
C PHE A 14 0.79 -11.98 13.18
N TYR A 15 0.07 -12.18 14.29
CA TYR A 15 0.38 -13.29 15.18
C TYR A 15 -0.11 -14.65 14.65
N PRO A 16 -1.25 -14.73 13.98
CA PRO A 16 -1.75 -16.01 13.48
C PRO A 16 -1.16 -16.42 12.11
N VAL A 17 -0.28 -15.62 11.49
CA VAL A 17 0.27 -15.92 10.16
C VAL A 17 1.47 -16.90 10.24
N ASP A 18 1.77 -17.53 9.11
CA ASP A 18 2.94 -18.41 9.00
C ASP A 18 4.27 -17.65 9.13
N LYS A 19 5.36 -18.41 9.30
CA LYS A 19 6.70 -17.87 9.53
C LYS A 19 7.21 -17.03 8.34
N ALA A 20 6.89 -17.42 7.11
CA ALA A 20 7.38 -16.71 5.92
C ALA A 20 6.76 -15.32 5.81
N LEU A 21 5.44 -15.23 5.98
CA LEU A 21 4.73 -13.96 6.00
C LEU A 21 5.13 -13.09 7.20
N ALA A 22 5.23 -13.68 8.39
CA ALA A 22 5.70 -12.97 9.59
C ALA A 22 7.09 -12.37 9.40
N SER A 23 8.02 -13.12 8.78
CA SER A 23 9.37 -12.64 8.47
C SER A 23 9.34 -11.50 7.45
N ALA A 24 8.52 -11.60 6.39
CA ALA A 24 8.37 -10.55 5.40
C ALA A 24 7.80 -9.26 6.00
N VAL A 25 6.77 -9.37 6.85
CA VAL A 25 6.21 -8.22 7.57
C VAL A 25 7.24 -7.56 8.48
N ARG A 26 8.03 -8.35 9.22
CA ARG A 26 9.09 -7.83 10.08
C ARG A 26 10.26 -7.19 9.32
N ALA A 27 10.53 -7.65 8.10
CA ALA A 27 11.51 -7.01 7.22
C ALA A 27 11.03 -5.63 6.73
N LEU A 28 9.73 -5.46 6.50
CA LEU A 28 9.12 -4.17 6.15
C LEU A 28 9.04 -3.24 7.36
N TRP A 29 8.54 -3.76 8.48
CA TRP A 29 8.40 -3.02 9.73
C TRP A 29 8.86 -3.88 10.90
N PRO A 30 9.96 -3.51 11.57
CA PRO A 30 10.48 -4.31 12.70
C PRO A 30 9.58 -4.25 13.95
N SER A 31 8.63 -3.32 13.99
CA SER A 31 7.71 -3.16 15.13
C SER A 31 6.42 -2.42 14.75
N PRO A 32 5.37 -2.52 15.58
CA PRO A 32 4.15 -1.70 15.42
C PRO A 32 4.43 -0.19 15.35
N ALA A 33 5.43 0.28 16.10
CA ALA A 33 5.84 1.68 16.08
C ALA A 33 6.44 2.10 14.73
N ALA A 34 7.13 1.20 14.03
CA ALA A 34 7.65 1.46 12.70
C ALA A 34 6.52 1.58 11.67
N LEU A 35 5.52 0.69 11.74
CA LEU A 35 4.32 0.78 10.92
C LEU A 35 3.54 2.08 11.19
N LEU A 36 3.37 2.45 12.47
CA LEU A 36 2.73 3.71 12.84
C LEU A 36 3.43 4.93 12.24
N ARG A 37 4.76 5.00 12.31
CA ARG A 37 5.52 6.14 11.75
C ARG A 37 5.23 6.36 10.28
N GLU A 38 5.12 5.28 9.52
CA GLU A 38 4.86 5.36 8.10
C GLU A 38 3.44 5.80 7.78
N MET A 39 2.45 5.32 8.53
CA MET A 39 1.04 5.62 8.28
C MET A 39 0.50 6.82 9.06
N ASN A 40 1.31 7.47 9.92
CA ASN A 40 0.83 8.47 10.86
C ASN A 40 0.08 9.64 10.18
N GLY A 41 0.63 10.15 9.08
CA GLY A 41 -0.01 11.22 8.31
C GLY A 41 -1.36 10.83 7.68
N TRP A 42 -1.57 9.54 7.44
CA TRP A 42 -2.85 9.04 6.92
C TRP A 42 -3.93 8.93 7.99
N LEU A 43 -3.54 8.87 9.27
CA LEU A 43 -4.48 8.75 10.38
C LEU A 43 -5.14 10.09 10.75
N ASP A 44 -4.51 11.20 10.40
CA ASP A 44 -5.01 12.54 10.70
C ASP A 44 -6.12 12.97 9.75
N ASN A 45 -6.02 12.61 8.48
CA ASN A 45 -7.01 12.95 7.48
C ASN A 45 -7.94 11.77 7.19
N SER A 46 -9.17 11.87 7.66
CA SER A 46 -10.18 10.81 7.52
C SER A 46 -10.83 10.75 6.14
N GLU A 47 -10.75 11.81 5.37
CA GLU A 47 -11.26 11.87 3.99
C GLU A 47 -10.20 11.41 2.98
N LEU A 48 -8.99 11.12 3.43
CA LEU A 48 -7.92 10.64 2.55
C LEU A 48 -8.31 9.29 1.94
N GLU A 49 -8.55 9.29 0.65
CA GLU A 49 -8.70 8.07 -0.14
C GLU A 49 -7.33 7.53 -0.53
N ILE A 50 -7.11 6.24 -0.30
CA ILE A 50 -5.86 5.59 -0.63
C ILE A 50 -6.02 4.91 -2.00
N HIS A 51 -5.28 5.36 -2.99
CA HIS A 51 -5.27 4.80 -4.34
C HIS A 51 -3.95 4.07 -4.66
N PRO A 52 -4.02 3.02 -5.51
CA PRO A 52 -5.22 2.36 -6.02
C PRO A 52 -5.95 1.61 -4.92
N ALA A 53 -7.29 1.58 -4.98
CA ALA A 53 -8.06 0.74 -4.08
C ALA A 53 -7.69 -0.72 -4.32
N LEU A 54 -7.05 -1.34 -3.33
CA LEU A 54 -6.79 -2.77 -3.36
C LEU A 54 -8.11 -3.48 -3.04
N GLY A 55 -8.53 -4.39 -3.93
CA GLY A 55 -9.78 -5.13 -3.78
C GLY A 55 -9.86 -5.94 -2.47
N ASP A 56 -10.92 -6.72 -2.32
CA ASP A 56 -11.20 -7.51 -1.10
C ASP A 56 -10.25 -8.72 -0.90
N GLU A 57 -9.17 -8.80 -1.68
CA GLU A 57 -8.17 -9.87 -1.57
C GLU A 57 -7.58 -9.93 -0.15
N THR A 58 -7.62 -11.10 0.47
CA THR A 58 -7.06 -11.27 1.81
C THR A 58 -5.52 -11.27 1.79
N LEU A 59 -4.89 -10.87 2.90
CA LEU A 59 -3.43 -10.93 3.04
C LEU A 59 -2.94 -12.38 2.86
N ALA A 60 -3.67 -13.35 3.38
CA ALA A 60 -3.37 -14.77 3.21
C ALA A 60 -3.43 -15.22 1.74
N ALA A 61 -4.46 -14.80 0.99
CA ALA A 61 -4.59 -15.14 -0.42
C ALA A 61 -3.43 -14.54 -1.24
N ARG A 62 -3.08 -13.27 -0.98
CA ARG A 62 -1.93 -12.62 -1.64
C ARG A 62 -0.61 -13.29 -1.29
N HIS A 63 -0.43 -13.63 -0.03
CA HIS A 63 0.74 -14.40 0.42
C HIS A 63 0.84 -15.74 -0.30
N GLN A 64 -0.23 -16.53 -0.32
CA GLN A 64 -0.26 -17.83 -1.01
C GLN A 64 0.05 -17.71 -2.50
N ALA A 65 -0.55 -16.73 -3.17
CA ALA A 65 -0.28 -16.48 -4.59
C ALA A 65 1.19 -16.09 -4.85
N ALA A 66 1.77 -15.24 -4.01
CA ALA A 66 3.17 -14.85 -4.12
C ALA A 66 4.12 -16.04 -3.88
N MET A 67 3.87 -16.83 -2.83
CA MET A 67 4.67 -18.03 -2.53
C MET A 67 4.56 -19.07 -3.64
N ALA A 68 3.36 -19.30 -4.19
CA ALA A 68 3.18 -20.24 -5.31
C ALA A 68 3.99 -19.84 -6.54
N ARG A 69 4.09 -18.55 -6.86
CA ARG A 69 4.94 -18.06 -7.98
C ARG A 69 6.43 -18.25 -7.69
N ILE A 70 6.87 -17.93 -6.47
CA ILE A 70 8.28 -18.13 -6.05
C ILE A 70 8.64 -19.60 -6.18
N GLU A 71 7.83 -20.49 -5.64
CA GLU A 71 8.08 -21.95 -5.67
C GLU A 71 7.99 -22.54 -7.09
N ALA A 72 7.15 -21.98 -7.97
CA ALA A 72 7.11 -22.36 -9.36
C ALA A 72 8.44 -22.05 -10.07
N VAL A 73 8.93 -20.81 -9.91
CA VAL A 73 10.23 -20.39 -10.50
C VAL A 73 11.38 -21.21 -9.96
N LYS A 74 11.44 -21.48 -8.65
CA LYS A 74 12.48 -22.32 -8.04
C LYS A 74 12.49 -23.74 -8.62
N ARG A 75 11.33 -24.37 -8.67
CA ARG A 75 11.17 -25.73 -9.20
C ARG A 75 11.61 -25.82 -10.67
N GLU A 76 11.17 -24.87 -11.48
CA GLU A 76 11.56 -24.83 -12.91
C GLU A 76 13.03 -24.54 -13.09
N TRP A 77 13.61 -23.65 -12.28
CA TRP A 77 15.05 -23.38 -12.29
C TRP A 77 15.87 -24.65 -12.07
N LEU A 78 15.53 -25.43 -11.05
CA LEU A 78 16.21 -26.69 -10.73
C LEU A 78 16.00 -27.77 -11.80
N ALA A 79 14.82 -27.82 -12.40
CA ALA A 79 14.49 -28.81 -13.42
C ALA A 79 15.15 -28.52 -14.78
N GLN A 80 15.47 -27.28 -15.12
CA GLN A 80 15.86 -26.86 -16.46
C GLN A 80 17.25 -26.23 -16.52
N GLY A 81 18.13 -26.57 -15.58
CA GLY A 81 19.49 -25.99 -15.50
C GLY A 81 20.33 -26.09 -16.78
N ASP A 82 20.30 -27.23 -17.43
CA ASP A 82 21.06 -27.45 -18.71
C ASP A 82 20.45 -26.60 -19.84
N GLU A 83 19.13 -26.49 -19.88
CA GLU A 83 18.42 -25.69 -20.88
C GLU A 83 18.68 -24.20 -20.71
N ILE A 84 18.66 -23.71 -19.46
CA ILE A 84 19.02 -22.33 -19.11
C ILE A 84 20.42 -22.03 -19.65
N ARG A 85 21.42 -22.90 -19.39
CA ARG A 85 22.79 -22.75 -19.90
C ARG A 85 22.80 -22.72 -21.42
N ARG A 86 22.16 -23.66 -22.07
CA ARG A 86 22.14 -23.76 -23.52
C ARG A 86 21.59 -22.50 -24.19
N GLN A 87 20.56 -21.87 -23.61
CA GLN A 87 19.94 -20.70 -24.19
C GLN A 87 20.62 -19.38 -23.82
N THR A 88 21.44 -19.34 -22.76
CA THR A 88 22.05 -18.09 -22.30
C THR A 88 23.57 -18.04 -22.46
N ASP A 89 24.28 -19.15 -22.25
CA ASP A 89 25.74 -19.17 -22.36
C ASP A 89 26.19 -18.88 -23.80
N GLY A 90 27.04 -17.88 -23.93
CA GLY A 90 27.54 -17.47 -25.24
C GLY A 90 26.53 -16.75 -26.14
N GLN A 91 25.22 -16.83 -25.90
CA GLN A 91 24.17 -16.16 -26.66
C GLN A 91 23.93 -14.73 -26.17
N VAL A 92 23.99 -14.52 -24.86
CA VAL A 92 23.77 -13.23 -24.21
C VAL A 92 25.11 -12.60 -23.83
N SER A 93 25.20 -11.28 -23.93
CA SER A 93 26.43 -10.54 -23.60
C SER A 93 26.75 -10.65 -22.11
N ARG A 94 28.00 -11.01 -21.79
CA ARG A 94 28.51 -11.21 -20.40
C ARG A 94 28.00 -12.48 -19.69
N TYR A 95 27.24 -13.36 -20.36
CA TYR A 95 26.79 -14.64 -19.79
C TYR A 95 27.83 -15.73 -20.13
N THR A 96 29.05 -15.54 -19.62
CA THR A 96 30.16 -16.48 -19.76
C THR A 96 31.14 -16.31 -18.60
N GLY A 97 31.90 -17.33 -18.30
CA GLY A 97 33.00 -17.28 -17.34
C GLY A 97 32.55 -17.22 -15.87
N LYS A 98 33.49 -16.87 -15.01
CA LYS A 98 33.34 -16.98 -13.55
C LYS A 98 32.14 -16.21 -12.95
N ASN A 99 31.81 -15.03 -13.48
CA ASN A 99 30.71 -14.26 -12.99
C ASN A 99 29.36 -14.92 -13.29
N TYR A 100 29.19 -15.41 -14.50
CA TYR A 100 28.00 -16.14 -14.94
C TYR A 100 27.78 -17.40 -14.10
N GLU A 101 28.84 -18.20 -13.89
CA GLU A 101 28.77 -19.37 -13.00
C GLU A 101 28.37 -19.00 -11.58
N GLY A 102 28.89 -17.87 -11.08
CA GLY A 102 28.50 -17.35 -9.75
C GLY A 102 27.03 -16.96 -9.65
N TRP A 103 26.43 -16.42 -10.74
CA TRP A 103 24.99 -16.11 -10.74
C TRP A 103 24.15 -17.39 -10.72
N LEU A 104 24.50 -18.35 -11.56
CA LEU A 104 23.80 -19.65 -11.61
C LEU A 104 23.87 -20.38 -10.27
N ALA A 105 25.02 -20.39 -9.60
CA ALA A 105 25.19 -21.02 -8.29
C ALA A 105 24.32 -20.36 -7.23
N LYS A 106 24.33 -19.02 -7.13
CA LYS A 106 23.51 -18.29 -6.15
C LYS A 106 22.01 -18.50 -6.35
N ILE A 107 21.54 -18.56 -7.60
CA ILE A 107 20.14 -18.81 -7.89
C ILE A 107 19.79 -20.27 -7.57
N ALA A 108 20.70 -21.22 -7.87
CA ALA A 108 20.51 -22.63 -7.52
C ALA A 108 20.44 -22.84 -6.00
N ASP A 109 21.34 -22.20 -5.24
CA ASP A 109 21.32 -22.22 -3.75
C ASP A 109 19.99 -21.67 -3.22
N TRP A 110 19.52 -20.55 -3.77
CA TRP A 110 18.22 -19.99 -3.41
C TRP A 110 17.05 -20.92 -3.77
N ALA A 111 17.12 -21.54 -4.95
CA ALA A 111 16.05 -22.45 -5.39
C ALA A 111 15.95 -23.71 -4.52
N GLN A 112 17.07 -24.14 -3.93
CA GLN A 112 17.12 -25.29 -2.98
C GLN A 112 16.72 -24.88 -1.57
N ASP A 113 16.77 -23.59 -1.22
CA ASP A 113 16.45 -23.14 0.13
C ASP A 113 14.92 -23.05 0.36
N GLU A 114 14.36 -24.03 1.04
CA GLU A 114 12.94 -24.07 1.41
C GLU A 114 12.52 -22.95 2.38
N HIS A 115 13.49 -22.26 2.99
CA HIS A 115 13.24 -21.23 4.01
C HIS A 115 13.47 -19.80 3.53
N SER A 116 13.79 -19.62 2.25
CA SER A 116 14.09 -18.28 1.67
C SER A 116 12.89 -17.31 1.73
N GLY A 117 11.67 -17.83 1.82
CA GLY A 117 10.46 -17.00 1.88
C GLY A 117 10.38 -16.03 0.70
N TYR A 118 10.27 -14.73 0.99
CA TYR A 118 10.23 -13.67 -0.03
C TYR A 118 11.61 -13.18 -0.50
N ALA A 119 12.69 -13.73 0.03
CA ALA A 119 14.02 -13.34 -0.39
C ALA A 119 14.29 -13.86 -1.80
N ILE A 120 14.45 -12.96 -2.76
CA ILE A 120 14.79 -13.25 -4.16
C ILE A 120 16.18 -12.71 -4.42
N PRO A 121 17.13 -13.53 -4.94
CA PRO A 121 18.47 -13.07 -5.22
C PRO A 121 18.46 -12.07 -6.38
N LYS A 122 19.27 -11.02 -6.28
CA LYS A 122 19.38 -9.98 -7.32
C LYS A 122 19.84 -10.56 -8.67
N GLU A 123 20.59 -11.63 -8.62
CA GLU A 123 21.08 -12.34 -9.80
C GLU A 123 19.95 -12.89 -10.68
N LEU A 124 18.77 -13.17 -10.09
CA LEU A 124 17.59 -13.64 -10.82
C LEU A 124 17.10 -12.62 -11.84
N GLU A 125 17.21 -11.32 -11.55
CA GLU A 125 16.80 -10.23 -12.46
C GLU A 125 17.48 -10.34 -13.83
N ARG A 126 18.70 -10.90 -13.88
CA ARG A 126 19.46 -11.09 -15.11
C ARG A 126 18.83 -12.13 -16.04
N PHE A 127 18.04 -13.05 -15.51
CA PHE A 127 17.41 -14.12 -16.25
C PHE A 127 15.94 -13.86 -16.59
N GLY A 128 15.46 -12.63 -16.44
CA GLY A 128 14.19 -12.21 -17.00
C GLY A 128 14.27 -12.14 -18.54
N GLN A 129 13.18 -12.52 -19.23
CA GLN A 129 13.10 -12.53 -20.70
C GLN A 129 13.50 -11.16 -21.27
N THR A 130 12.97 -10.08 -20.70
CA THR A 130 13.27 -8.70 -21.12
C THR A 130 14.76 -8.40 -21.07
N VAL A 131 15.42 -8.73 -19.96
CA VAL A 131 16.85 -8.47 -19.77
C VAL A 131 17.71 -9.34 -20.72
N LEU A 132 17.30 -10.58 -20.96
CA LEU A 132 18.01 -11.47 -21.89
C LEU A 132 17.93 -10.94 -23.33
N GLU A 133 16.75 -10.48 -23.77
CA GLU A 133 16.56 -9.92 -25.11
C GLU A 133 17.36 -8.62 -25.33
N GLU A 134 17.34 -7.71 -24.35
CA GLU A 134 18.11 -6.46 -24.39
C GLU A 134 19.63 -6.68 -24.51
N ASN A 135 20.11 -7.80 -23.98
CA ASN A 135 21.54 -8.11 -23.92
C ASN A 135 21.98 -9.19 -24.93
N LEU A 136 21.14 -9.54 -25.91
CA LEU A 136 21.52 -10.50 -26.96
C LEU A 136 22.78 -10.06 -27.71
N LYS A 137 23.62 -11.03 -28.02
CA LYS A 137 24.75 -10.80 -28.94
C LYS A 137 24.26 -10.70 -30.39
N LYS A 138 25.00 -10.00 -31.22
CA LYS A 138 24.70 -9.93 -32.65
C LYS A 138 24.71 -11.34 -33.26
N GLY A 139 23.53 -11.77 -33.74
CA GLY A 139 23.32 -13.12 -34.26
C GLY A 139 23.04 -14.19 -33.21
N GLY A 140 22.88 -13.82 -31.96
CA GLY A 140 22.39 -14.73 -30.89
C GLY A 140 20.94 -15.12 -31.09
N ALA A 141 20.59 -16.35 -30.69
CA ALA A 141 19.21 -16.81 -30.70
C ALA A 141 18.44 -16.21 -29.49
N VAL A 142 17.21 -15.77 -29.73
CA VAL A 142 16.31 -15.28 -28.63
C VAL A 142 16.01 -16.47 -27.73
N PRO A 143 16.25 -16.34 -26.42
CA PRO A 143 15.85 -17.35 -25.44
C PRO A 143 14.31 -17.51 -25.42
N THR A 144 13.84 -18.76 -25.42
CA THR A 144 12.39 -19.08 -25.54
C THR A 144 11.85 -19.87 -24.38
N LEU A 145 12.65 -20.10 -23.34
CA LEU A 145 12.24 -20.84 -22.17
C LEU A 145 11.20 -20.05 -21.38
N SER A 146 10.04 -20.67 -21.12
CA SER A 146 8.92 -20.03 -20.39
C SER A 146 9.30 -19.51 -19.00
N LEU A 147 10.30 -20.12 -18.38
CA LEU A 147 10.86 -19.69 -17.11
C LEU A 147 11.32 -18.23 -17.12
N PHE A 148 11.88 -17.74 -18.23
CA PHE A 148 12.39 -16.37 -18.31
C PHE A 148 11.25 -15.33 -18.24
N SER A 149 10.13 -15.61 -18.90
CA SER A 149 8.92 -14.77 -18.77
C SER A 149 8.31 -14.87 -17.38
N GLN A 150 8.31 -16.04 -16.76
CA GLN A 150 7.84 -16.22 -15.39
C GLN A 150 8.70 -15.44 -14.37
N ILE A 151 10.00 -15.32 -14.63
CA ILE A 151 10.90 -14.48 -13.81
C ILE A 151 10.51 -13.01 -13.94
N ASP A 152 10.24 -12.51 -15.16
CA ASP A 152 9.77 -11.12 -15.35
C ASP A 152 8.45 -10.90 -14.61
N GLU A 153 7.50 -11.82 -14.73
CA GLU A 153 6.22 -11.73 -14.01
C GLU A 153 6.41 -11.76 -12.48
N LEU A 154 7.30 -12.61 -11.96
CA LEU A 154 7.60 -12.67 -10.53
C LEU A 154 8.20 -11.36 -10.03
N LEU A 155 9.12 -10.77 -10.79
CA LEU A 155 9.80 -9.53 -10.42
C LEU A 155 8.86 -8.31 -10.53
N ALA A 156 8.01 -8.26 -11.55
CA ALA A 156 7.00 -7.22 -11.73
C ALA A 156 5.92 -7.27 -10.66
N SER A 157 5.51 -8.49 -10.28
CA SER A 157 4.49 -8.72 -9.26
C SER A 157 5.07 -8.77 -7.85
N ARG A 158 6.25 -8.15 -7.61
CA ARG A 158 6.84 -8.11 -6.24
C ARG A 158 5.72 -8.01 -5.23
N PRO A 159 5.61 -8.95 -4.30
CA PRO A 159 4.38 -9.12 -3.54
C PRO A 159 4.01 -7.80 -2.88
N GLY A 160 2.98 -7.15 -3.40
CA GLY A 160 2.47 -5.88 -2.90
C GLY A 160 1.81 -6.01 -1.52
N ILE A 161 2.38 -6.88 -0.66
CA ILE A 161 1.91 -7.04 0.73
C ILE A 161 2.06 -5.75 1.52
N ARG A 162 3.07 -4.94 1.21
CA ARG A 162 3.29 -3.65 1.86
C ARG A 162 2.08 -2.73 1.68
N ASP A 163 1.66 -2.52 0.45
CA ASP A 163 0.57 -1.60 0.14
C ASP A 163 -0.77 -2.14 0.66
N LEU A 164 -0.99 -3.45 0.57
CA LEU A 164 -2.16 -4.10 1.13
C LEU A 164 -2.23 -3.94 2.66
N ILE A 165 -1.10 -4.16 3.35
CA ILE A 165 -1.03 -4.00 4.80
C ILE A 165 -1.26 -2.55 5.21
N LEU A 166 -0.62 -1.59 4.53
CA LEU A 166 -0.78 -0.17 4.83
C LEU A 166 -2.23 0.30 4.67
N GLN A 167 -2.90 -0.07 3.57
CA GLN A 167 -4.30 0.29 3.36
C GLN A 167 -5.23 -0.31 4.42
N ARG A 168 -5.03 -1.59 4.74
CA ARG A 168 -5.83 -2.26 5.77
C ARG A 168 -5.56 -1.71 7.15
N ALA A 169 -4.28 -1.51 7.49
CA ALA A 169 -3.89 -0.91 8.75
C ALA A 169 -4.53 0.47 8.92
N ALA A 170 -4.44 1.34 7.90
CA ALA A 170 -5.04 2.66 7.95
C ALA A 170 -6.55 2.60 8.21
N LYS A 171 -7.28 1.75 7.49
CA LYS A 171 -8.73 1.57 7.65
C LYS A 171 -9.09 1.05 9.04
N VAL A 172 -8.44 -0.03 9.49
CA VAL A 172 -8.74 -0.67 10.78
C VAL A 172 -8.34 0.20 11.97
N VAL A 173 -7.15 0.81 11.90
CA VAL A 173 -6.65 1.68 12.97
C VAL A 173 -7.52 2.93 13.11
N ARG A 174 -7.91 3.58 12.00
CA ARG A 174 -8.85 4.70 12.03
C ARG A 174 -10.17 4.31 12.71
N SER A 175 -10.77 3.18 12.31
CA SER A 175 -12.01 2.68 12.90
C SER A 175 -11.88 2.44 14.42
N ARG A 176 -10.78 1.78 14.86
CA ARG A 176 -10.51 1.53 16.28
C ARG A 176 -10.29 2.82 17.06
N MET A 177 -9.58 3.79 16.49
CA MET A 177 -9.38 5.10 17.12
C MET A 177 -10.71 5.85 17.31
N GLN A 178 -11.59 5.85 16.31
CA GLN A 178 -12.91 6.45 16.41
C GLN A 178 -13.77 5.75 17.48
N ALA A 179 -13.76 4.41 17.50
CA ALA A 179 -14.48 3.66 18.53
C ALA A 179 -13.96 3.98 19.94
N SER A 180 -12.64 4.03 20.13
CA SER A 180 -12.04 4.38 21.43
C SER A 180 -12.35 5.82 21.85
N LYS A 181 -12.32 6.79 20.93
CA LYS A 181 -12.71 8.17 21.21
C LYS A 181 -14.18 8.27 21.66
N ARG A 182 -15.10 7.57 20.95
CA ARG A 182 -16.51 7.52 21.31
C ARG A 182 -16.74 6.93 22.71
N GLN A 183 -16.05 5.82 23.04
CA GLN A 183 -16.13 5.20 24.36
C GLN A 183 -15.58 6.12 25.48
N ALA A 184 -14.54 6.87 25.18
CA ALA A 184 -13.94 7.81 26.12
C ALA A 184 -14.67 9.17 26.18
N HIS A 185 -15.75 9.35 25.41
CA HIS A 185 -16.44 10.65 25.23
C HIS A 185 -15.48 11.80 24.86
N GLN A 186 -14.41 11.48 24.13
CA GLN A 186 -13.43 12.44 23.66
C GLN A 186 -13.69 12.75 22.19
N LEU A 187 -13.97 14.02 21.90
CA LEU A 187 -14.09 14.53 20.54
C LEU A 187 -12.85 15.38 20.23
N SER A 188 -12.24 15.16 19.09
CA SER A 188 -11.26 16.10 18.53
C SER A 188 -11.98 17.21 17.77
N PHE A 189 -11.27 18.28 17.45
CA PHE A 189 -11.82 19.35 16.61
C PHE A 189 -12.32 18.81 15.26
N ASP A 190 -11.57 17.91 14.62
CA ASP A 190 -11.97 17.26 13.37
C ASP A 190 -13.23 16.39 13.53
N ASP A 191 -13.41 15.72 14.68
CA ASP A 191 -14.63 14.95 14.95
C ASP A 191 -15.84 15.88 15.04
N LEU A 192 -15.68 17.07 15.66
CA LEU A 192 -16.73 18.09 15.72
C LEU A 192 -17.11 18.64 14.35
N LEU A 193 -16.12 18.91 13.49
CA LEU A 193 -16.37 19.36 12.11
C LEU A 193 -17.13 18.29 11.31
N LYS A 194 -16.78 17.01 11.47
CA LYS A 194 -17.47 15.91 10.80
C LYS A 194 -18.91 15.74 11.27
N ASP A 195 -19.10 15.76 12.56
CA ASP A 195 -20.43 15.65 13.14
C ASP A 195 -21.32 16.81 12.67
N LEU A 196 -20.76 18.03 12.59
CA LEU A 196 -21.46 19.19 12.06
C LEU A 196 -21.76 19.02 10.56
N ASP A 197 -20.79 18.68 9.73
CA ASP A 197 -20.99 18.46 8.27
C ASP A 197 -22.04 17.37 8.03
N GLY A 198 -21.98 16.26 8.78
CA GLY A 198 -22.96 15.18 8.73
C GLY A 198 -24.35 15.64 9.16
N ALA A 199 -24.46 16.41 10.25
CA ALA A 199 -25.72 16.95 10.74
C ALA A 199 -26.34 17.91 9.73
N LEU A 200 -25.57 18.81 9.14
CA LEU A 200 -26.01 19.73 8.10
C LEU A 200 -26.44 19.02 6.80
N GLY A 201 -25.87 17.84 6.50
CA GLY A 201 -26.25 16.98 5.36
C GLY A 201 -27.44 16.05 5.61
N SER A 202 -27.94 15.97 6.85
CA SER A 202 -29.05 15.10 7.24
C SER A 202 -30.42 15.64 6.82
N SER A 203 -31.47 14.82 6.98
CA SER A 203 -32.86 15.24 6.74
C SER A 203 -33.34 16.41 7.61
N LEU A 204 -32.68 16.68 8.73
CA LEU A 204 -32.91 17.81 9.60
C LEU A 204 -31.94 18.97 9.37
N GLY A 205 -31.02 18.82 8.42
CA GLY A 205 -29.94 19.76 8.18
C GLY A 205 -30.41 21.15 7.84
N GLU A 206 -31.46 21.30 7.02
CA GLU A 206 -32.00 22.63 6.66
C GLU A 206 -32.52 23.39 7.89
N ARG A 207 -33.23 22.72 8.78
CA ARG A 207 -33.70 23.35 10.03
C ARG A 207 -32.53 23.79 10.91
N LEU A 208 -31.43 23.03 10.91
CA LEU A 208 -30.21 23.39 11.61
C LEU A 208 -29.54 24.60 10.96
N CYS A 209 -29.44 24.63 9.64
CA CYS A 209 -28.94 25.76 8.87
C CYS A 209 -29.73 27.03 9.13
N GLU A 210 -31.09 26.98 9.08
CA GLU A 210 -31.98 28.10 9.36
C GLU A 210 -31.73 28.68 10.77
N ARG A 211 -31.60 27.80 11.74
CA ARG A 211 -31.34 28.19 13.11
C ARG A 211 -30.01 28.88 13.33
N ILE A 212 -28.96 28.36 12.68
CA ILE A 212 -27.62 28.94 12.69
C ILE A 212 -27.65 30.31 12.00
N ARG A 213 -28.24 30.42 10.81
CA ARG A 213 -28.38 31.67 10.06
C ARG A 213 -29.18 32.76 10.82
N ALA A 214 -30.22 32.32 11.53
CA ALA A 214 -31.00 33.25 12.36
C ALA A 214 -30.15 33.90 13.46
N THR A 215 -29.18 33.17 13.99
CA THR A 215 -28.29 33.67 15.05
C THR A 215 -27.07 34.38 14.50
N TYR A 216 -26.46 33.80 13.44
CA TYR A 216 -25.23 34.29 12.81
C TYR A 216 -25.50 34.59 11.35
N ARG A 217 -25.79 35.84 11.00
CA ARG A 217 -26.16 36.25 9.64
C ARG A 217 -24.96 36.45 8.71
N VAL A 218 -23.78 36.64 9.29
CA VAL A 218 -22.55 36.90 8.57
C VAL A 218 -21.49 35.94 9.10
N ALA A 219 -20.80 35.27 8.19
CA ALA A 219 -19.58 34.53 8.47
C ALA A 219 -18.41 35.18 7.73
N MET A 220 -17.27 35.24 8.41
CA MET A 220 -16.01 35.72 7.84
C MET A 220 -14.96 34.65 8.04
N ILE A 221 -14.32 34.24 6.95
CA ILE A 221 -13.21 33.29 6.96
C ILE A 221 -11.99 34.11 6.56
N ASP A 222 -11.05 34.23 7.48
CA ASP A 222 -9.72 34.78 7.22
C ASP A 222 -8.77 33.65 6.83
N GLU A 223 -7.71 33.96 6.08
CA GLU A 223 -6.75 32.98 5.55
C GLU A 223 -7.45 31.85 4.78
N PHE A 224 -8.36 32.22 3.87
CA PHE A 224 -9.18 31.24 3.14
C PHE A 224 -8.37 30.17 2.42
N GLN A 225 -7.14 30.46 2.00
CA GLN A 225 -6.23 29.49 1.36
C GLN A 225 -5.88 28.31 2.28
N ASP A 226 -5.97 28.46 3.60
CA ASP A 226 -5.71 27.41 4.57
C ASP A 226 -6.98 26.62 4.96
N THR A 227 -8.13 26.98 4.38
CA THR A 227 -9.42 26.33 4.65
C THR A 227 -9.48 24.99 3.94
N ASP A 228 -9.72 23.90 4.72
CA ASP A 228 -9.89 22.58 4.13
C ASP A 228 -11.27 22.41 3.43
N PRO A 229 -11.41 21.43 2.52
CA PRO A 229 -12.66 21.21 1.79
C PRO A 229 -13.88 20.93 2.68
N GLN A 230 -13.71 20.34 3.85
CA GLN A 230 -14.81 20.06 4.79
C GLN A 230 -15.30 21.33 5.45
N GLN A 231 -14.39 22.17 5.91
CA GLN A 231 -14.72 23.50 6.47
C GLN A 231 -15.45 24.34 5.43
N TYR A 232 -14.93 24.37 4.18
CA TYR A 232 -15.61 25.08 3.09
C TYR A 232 -17.01 24.55 2.84
N ARG A 233 -17.24 23.23 2.79
CA ARG A 233 -18.58 22.65 2.62
C ARG A 233 -19.55 23.08 3.71
N ILE A 234 -19.10 23.11 4.96
CA ILE A 234 -19.92 23.57 6.09
C ILE A 234 -20.36 25.01 5.88
N PHE A 235 -19.42 25.92 5.62
CA PHE A 235 -19.74 27.33 5.41
C PHE A 235 -20.59 27.56 4.15
N HIS A 236 -20.31 26.85 3.07
CA HIS A 236 -21.09 26.94 1.84
C HIS A 236 -22.54 26.45 2.04
N ARG A 237 -22.76 25.37 2.78
CA ARG A 237 -24.12 24.91 3.13
C ARG A 237 -24.87 25.90 4.02
N LEU A 238 -24.18 26.53 4.93
CA LEU A 238 -24.78 27.49 5.84
C LEU A 238 -25.16 28.81 5.14
N TYR A 239 -24.29 29.33 4.28
CA TYR A 239 -24.42 30.70 3.77
C TYR A 239 -24.54 30.80 2.25
N GLY A 240 -24.18 29.75 1.50
CA GLY A 240 -24.14 29.76 0.04
C GLY A 240 -25.54 29.95 -0.57
N GLY A 241 -25.71 30.99 -1.38
CA GLY A 241 -26.95 31.23 -2.13
C GLY A 241 -28.12 31.79 -1.35
N HIS A 242 -27.95 32.17 -0.07
CA HIS A 242 -28.99 32.75 0.75
C HIS A 242 -28.91 34.29 0.73
N LYS A 243 -30.04 34.97 0.42
CA LYS A 243 -30.08 36.41 0.21
C LYS A 243 -29.92 37.25 1.51
N ASP A 244 -30.29 36.66 2.66
CA ASP A 244 -30.30 37.34 3.96
C ASP A 244 -29.04 37.08 4.78
N THR A 245 -28.02 36.45 4.19
CA THR A 245 -26.78 36.09 4.87
C THR A 245 -25.57 36.43 3.99
N ALA A 246 -24.41 36.61 4.60
CA ALA A 246 -23.16 36.88 3.89
C ALA A 246 -22.05 35.91 4.33
N LEU A 247 -21.30 35.43 3.37
CA LEU A 247 -20.04 34.73 3.58
C LEU A 247 -18.91 35.57 2.96
N LEU A 248 -18.01 36.04 3.79
CA LEU A 248 -16.82 36.78 3.41
C LEU A 248 -15.63 35.85 3.50
N MET A 249 -14.90 35.71 2.42
CA MET A 249 -13.68 34.90 2.34
C MET A 249 -12.52 35.83 2.02
N ILE A 250 -11.56 35.89 2.91
CA ILE A 250 -10.38 36.74 2.84
C ILE A 250 -9.17 35.84 2.78
N GLY A 251 -8.30 36.03 1.82
CA GLY A 251 -7.09 35.26 1.61
C GLY A 251 -6.29 35.78 0.40
N ASP A 252 -5.08 35.29 0.27
CA ASP A 252 -4.18 35.62 -0.85
C ASP A 252 -4.56 34.89 -2.14
#